data_94c1556e24005a08d6ce9b7adad6fdc5
#
_entry.id   94c1556e24005a08d6ce9b7adad6fdc5
#
_cell.length_a   1.000
_cell.length_b   1.000
_cell.length_c   1.000
_cell.angle_alpha   90.00
_cell.angle_beta   90.00
_cell.angle_gamma   90.00
#
_symmetry.space_group_name_H-M   'P 1'
#
loop_
_entity.id
_entity.type
_entity.pdbx_description
1 polymer ?
#
loop_
_entity_poly.entity_id
_entity_poly.type
_entity_poly.pdbx_seq_one_letter_code
_entity_poly.pdbx_strand_id
1 'polypeptide(L)'
;LHEAFVLKRQGVELGNNEMEDHIKVTIFDTEKELLRAVFDRMLDYPFIITFNGDNFDMPYLYYRAQRPEVGISKEEIPIVMQRDAATLKHGVHIDLYRTFSNRSMQIYAFGHKYSEFTLNAVSEALINESKIEFDGGIGDLPLYQLARYCHNDSRLTFELTHFSDDLLMKLLVVVSRVGRMPIDDVS
;
A
#
# COMPACT_ATOMS: atom_id res chain seq x y z
N LEU A 1 13.49 -2.98 -6.15
CA LEU A 1 12.92 -2.39 -7.36
C LEU A 1 11.88 -1.36 -6.94
N HIS A 2 11.99 -0.12 -7.43
CA HIS A 2 11.01 0.93 -7.19
C HIS A 2 10.25 1.19 -8.48
N GLU A 3 8.93 1.00 -8.45
CA GLU A 3 8.07 1.22 -9.61
C GLU A 3 6.84 2.04 -9.22
N ALA A 4 6.40 2.92 -10.10
CA ALA A 4 5.14 3.63 -10.00
C ALA A 4 4.34 3.41 -11.28
N PHE A 5 3.10 2.94 -11.15
CA PHE A 5 2.18 2.70 -12.25
C PHE A 5 1.12 3.79 -12.27
N VAL A 6 0.97 4.46 -13.39
CA VAL A 6 0.08 5.61 -13.53
C VAL A 6 -0.82 5.42 -14.73
N LEU A 7 -2.11 5.71 -14.56
CA LEU A 7 -3.06 5.75 -15.66
C LEU A 7 -3.05 7.13 -16.31
N LYS A 8 -2.89 7.17 -17.62
CA LYS A 8 -3.07 8.40 -18.40
C LYS A 8 -4.50 8.88 -18.33
N ARG A 9 -4.68 10.16 -18.01
CA ARG A 9 -6.01 10.78 -17.89
C ARG A 9 -6.18 11.88 -18.93
N GLN A 10 -7.40 11.98 -19.49
CA GLN A 10 -7.73 13.01 -20.46
C GLN A 10 -7.63 14.39 -19.80
N GLY A 11 -6.93 15.33 -20.46
CA GLY A 11 -6.79 16.70 -19.96
C GLY A 11 -5.78 16.88 -18.82
N VAL A 12 -5.09 15.83 -18.39
CA VAL A 12 -4.03 15.91 -17.37
C VAL A 12 -2.67 15.86 -18.05
N GLU A 13 -1.83 16.85 -17.73
CA GLU A 13 -0.47 16.92 -18.26
C GLU A 13 0.45 15.87 -17.65
N LEU A 14 1.51 15.53 -18.36
CA LEU A 14 2.57 14.65 -17.84
C LEU A 14 3.29 15.29 -16.65
N GLY A 15 3.54 16.60 -16.75
CA GLY A 15 4.40 17.33 -15.81
C GLY A 15 5.88 17.02 -15.98
N ASN A 16 6.70 17.63 -15.13
CA ASN A 16 8.13 17.36 -15.10
C ASN A 16 8.41 16.03 -14.38
N ASN A 17 9.28 15.22 -14.96
CA ASN A 17 9.77 14.03 -14.27
C ASN A 17 10.84 14.43 -13.23
N GLU A 18 10.43 14.54 -11.98
CA GLU A 18 11.29 14.82 -10.83
C GLU A 18 11.59 13.55 -10.02
N MET A 19 11.28 12.38 -10.58
CA MET A 19 11.57 11.11 -9.93
C MET A 19 13.06 10.81 -9.97
N GLU A 20 13.55 10.15 -8.93
CA GLU A 20 14.94 9.70 -8.88
C GLU A 20 15.19 8.61 -9.95
N ASP A 21 16.38 8.55 -10.53
CA ASP A 21 16.75 7.68 -11.66
C ASP A 21 16.49 6.19 -11.42
N HIS A 22 16.48 5.76 -10.15
CA HIS A 22 16.24 4.37 -9.78
C HIS A 22 14.74 4.01 -9.69
N ILE A 23 13.84 4.99 -9.83
CA ILE A 23 12.40 4.78 -9.75
C ILE A 23 11.82 4.71 -11.17
N LYS A 24 11.32 3.56 -11.54
CA LYS A 24 10.70 3.35 -12.84
C LYS A 24 9.23 3.80 -12.80
N VAL A 25 8.89 4.79 -13.62
CA VAL A 25 7.49 5.19 -13.84
C VAL A 25 6.98 4.56 -15.13
N THR A 26 5.87 3.84 -15.05
CA THR A 26 5.19 3.27 -16.22
C THR A 26 3.81 3.90 -16.34
N ILE A 27 3.55 4.54 -17.51
CA ILE A 27 2.27 5.19 -17.79
C ILE A 27 1.49 4.28 -18.73
N PHE A 28 0.27 3.93 -18.33
CA PHE A 28 -0.64 3.06 -19.07
C PHE A 28 -1.73 3.89 -19.76
N ASP A 29 -2.06 3.51 -20.99
CA ASP A 29 -3.15 4.16 -21.73
C ASP A 29 -4.53 3.66 -21.30
N THR A 30 -4.62 2.43 -20.81
CA THR A 30 -5.88 1.82 -20.35
C THR A 30 -5.79 1.35 -18.90
N GLU A 31 -6.91 1.47 -18.19
CA GLU A 31 -7.03 0.99 -16.80
C GLU A 31 -6.85 -0.53 -16.70
N LYS A 32 -7.29 -1.27 -17.72
CA LYS A 32 -7.12 -2.71 -17.79
C LYS A 32 -5.65 -3.13 -17.79
N GLU A 33 -4.82 -2.46 -18.57
CA GLU A 33 -3.38 -2.72 -18.62
C GLU A 33 -2.71 -2.39 -17.30
N LEU A 34 -3.08 -1.25 -16.69
CA LEU A 34 -2.56 -0.85 -15.39
C LEU A 34 -2.91 -1.89 -14.32
N LEU A 35 -4.18 -2.29 -14.21
CA LEU A 35 -4.61 -3.25 -13.20
C LEU A 35 -3.97 -4.63 -13.40
N ARG A 36 -3.81 -5.10 -14.63
CA ARG A 36 -3.07 -6.33 -14.91
C ARG A 36 -1.62 -6.24 -14.48
N ALA A 37 -0.95 -5.14 -14.78
CA ALA A 37 0.42 -4.93 -14.33
C ALA A 37 0.55 -4.91 -12.79
N VAL A 38 -0.42 -4.32 -12.08
CA VAL A 38 -0.48 -4.38 -10.61
C VAL A 38 -0.66 -5.83 -10.14
N PHE A 39 -1.60 -6.58 -10.72
CA PHE A 39 -1.84 -7.97 -10.33
C PHE A 39 -0.66 -8.88 -10.63
N ASP A 40 0.02 -8.69 -11.75
CA ASP A 40 1.24 -9.43 -12.08
C ASP A 40 2.33 -9.14 -11.02
N ARG A 41 2.50 -7.87 -10.60
CA ARG A 41 3.43 -7.54 -9.51
C ARG A 41 3.04 -8.16 -8.17
N MET A 42 1.75 -8.23 -7.86
CA MET A 42 1.29 -8.91 -6.64
C MET A 42 1.64 -10.41 -6.65
N LEU A 43 1.69 -11.04 -7.82
CA LEU A 43 2.06 -12.46 -7.95
C LEU A 43 3.58 -12.68 -7.90
N ASP A 44 4.40 -11.66 -8.20
CA ASP A 44 5.86 -11.75 -8.17
C ASP A 44 6.41 -11.78 -6.72
N TYR A 45 5.62 -11.35 -5.72
CA TYR A 45 6.08 -11.20 -4.34
C TYR A 45 5.27 -12.04 -3.36
N PRO A 46 5.94 -12.74 -2.42
CA PRO A 46 5.24 -13.56 -1.42
C PRO A 46 4.53 -12.73 -0.33
N PHE A 47 4.93 -11.48 -0.14
CA PHE A 47 4.32 -10.56 0.82
C PHE A 47 3.91 -9.27 0.12
N ILE A 48 2.67 -8.87 0.33
CA ILE A 48 2.14 -7.56 -0.06
C ILE A 48 1.83 -6.80 1.21
N ILE A 49 2.46 -5.65 1.37
CA ILE A 49 2.31 -4.80 2.55
C ILE A 49 1.57 -3.53 2.14
N THR A 50 0.54 -3.19 2.88
CA THR A 50 -0.25 -1.97 2.67
C THR A 50 -0.40 -1.18 3.96
N PHE A 51 -0.92 0.04 3.85
CA PHE A 51 -1.38 0.81 4.99
C PHE A 51 -2.86 1.17 4.77
N ASN A 52 -3.76 0.52 5.51
CA ASN A 52 -5.22 0.59 5.36
C ASN A 52 -5.74 -0.03 4.04
N GLY A 53 -4.98 -0.98 3.49
CA GLY A 53 -5.32 -1.64 2.23
C GLY A 53 -6.58 -2.50 2.31
N ASP A 54 -6.87 -3.10 3.47
CA ASP A 54 -8.09 -3.87 3.70
C ASP A 54 -9.37 -3.06 3.46
N ASN A 55 -9.34 -1.78 3.85
CA ASN A 55 -10.51 -0.90 3.73
C ASN A 55 -10.51 -0.08 2.44
N PHE A 56 -9.37 0.08 1.76
CA PHE A 56 -9.27 0.99 0.62
C PHE A 56 -8.67 0.33 -0.63
N ASP A 57 -7.39 0.00 -0.64
CA ASP A 57 -6.70 -0.42 -1.86
C ASP A 57 -7.21 -1.75 -2.41
N MET A 58 -7.33 -2.77 -1.55
CA MET A 58 -7.73 -4.12 -1.97
C MET A 58 -9.18 -4.19 -2.46
N PRO A 59 -10.18 -3.60 -1.75
CA PRO A 59 -11.53 -3.51 -2.27
C PRO A 59 -11.62 -2.71 -3.57
N TYR A 60 -10.90 -1.59 -3.67
CA TYR A 60 -10.89 -0.79 -4.88
C TYR A 60 -10.39 -1.61 -6.07
N LEU A 61 -9.20 -2.22 -5.96
CA LEU A 61 -8.61 -3.05 -7.02
C LEU A 61 -9.55 -4.21 -7.42
N TYR A 62 -10.10 -4.91 -6.43
CA TYR A 62 -10.99 -6.05 -6.65
C TYR A 62 -12.27 -5.68 -7.39
N TYR A 63 -12.99 -4.66 -6.92
CA TYR A 63 -14.28 -4.27 -7.52
C TYR A 63 -14.08 -3.49 -8.81
N ARG A 64 -13.03 -2.68 -8.91
CA ARG A 64 -12.74 -1.90 -10.11
C ARG A 64 -12.38 -2.79 -11.29
N ALA A 65 -11.57 -3.83 -11.08
CA ALA A 65 -11.19 -4.79 -12.10
C ALA A 65 -12.39 -5.50 -12.76
N GLN A 66 -13.43 -5.76 -11.99
CA GLN A 66 -14.64 -6.46 -12.46
C GLN A 66 -15.65 -5.57 -13.18
N ARG A 67 -15.45 -4.25 -13.20
CA ARG A 67 -16.33 -3.34 -13.93
C ARG A 67 -16.37 -3.70 -15.43
N PRO A 68 -17.53 -3.61 -16.10
CA PRO A 68 -17.67 -3.94 -17.51
C PRO A 68 -16.70 -3.20 -18.43
N GLU A 69 -16.40 -1.95 -18.12
CA GLU A 69 -15.46 -1.11 -18.88
C GLU A 69 -13.99 -1.58 -18.73
N VAL A 70 -13.64 -2.28 -17.66
CA VAL A 70 -12.31 -2.86 -17.44
C VAL A 70 -12.27 -4.31 -17.88
N GLY A 71 -13.23 -5.11 -17.45
CA GLY A 71 -13.45 -6.47 -17.92
C GLY A 71 -12.31 -7.44 -17.60
N ILE A 72 -11.82 -7.44 -16.35
CA ILE A 72 -10.93 -8.48 -15.81
C ILE A 72 -11.79 -9.50 -15.07
N SER A 73 -11.60 -10.78 -15.39
CA SER A 73 -12.39 -11.84 -14.74
C SER A 73 -11.97 -12.04 -13.28
N LYS A 74 -12.89 -12.51 -12.46
CA LYS A 74 -12.63 -12.76 -11.03
C LYS A 74 -11.50 -13.77 -10.81
N GLU A 75 -11.33 -14.69 -11.74
CA GLU A 75 -10.28 -15.71 -11.70
C GLU A 75 -8.89 -15.12 -11.88
N GLU A 76 -8.76 -14.04 -12.67
CA GLU A 76 -7.50 -13.33 -12.91
C GLU A 76 -7.09 -12.43 -11.73
N ILE A 77 -8.04 -12.05 -10.85
CA ILE A 77 -7.76 -11.16 -9.72
C ILE A 77 -7.11 -11.96 -8.58
N PRO A 78 -5.89 -11.61 -8.13
CA PRO A 78 -5.20 -12.34 -7.06
C PRO A 78 -5.76 -12.10 -5.66
N ILE A 79 -6.70 -11.17 -5.50
CA ILE A 79 -7.29 -10.74 -4.23
C ILE A 79 -8.53 -11.59 -3.93
N VAL A 80 -8.68 -11.99 -2.67
CA VAL A 80 -9.87 -12.65 -2.13
C VAL A 80 -10.47 -11.76 -1.06
N MET A 81 -11.65 -11.22 -1.32
CA MET A 81 -12.36 -10.39 -0.34
C MET A 81 -13.03 -11.25 0.72
N GLN A 82 -12.74 -10.96 1.98
CA GLN A 82 -13.41 -11.48 3.15
C GLN A 82 -14.29 -10.39 3.77
N ARG A 83 -14.95 -10.68 4.89
CA ARG A 83 -15.87 -9.74 5.54
C ARG A 83 -15.17 -8.47 6.00
N ASP A 84 -14.02 -8.62 6.66
CA ASP A 84 -13.31 -7.53 7.37
C ASP A 84 -11.83 -7.44 6.96
N ALA A 85 -11.42 -8.18 5.94
CA ALA A 85 -10.04 -8.23 5.44
C ALA A 85 -9.98 -8.64 3.98
N ALA A 86 -8.84 -8.41 3.35
CA ALA A 86 -8.50 -8.94 2.04
C ALA A 86 -7.31 -9.88 2.15
N THR A 87 -7.43 -11.06 1.57
CA THR A 87 -6.33 -12.02 1.48
C THR A 87 -5.91 -12.22 0.03
N LEU A 88 -4.79 -12.87 -0.19
CA LEU A 88 -4.29 -13.18 -1.53
C LEU A 88 -4.50 -14.66 -1.87
N LYS A 89 -4.76 -14.95 -3.14
CA LYS A 89 -4.77 -16.34 -3.65
C LYS A 89 -3.40 -17.00 -3.51
N HIS A 90 -2.35 -16.20 -3.67
CA HIS A 90 -0.95 -16.60 -3.57
C HIS A 90 -0.19 -15.53 -2.80
N GLY A 91 0.44 -15.91 -1.70
CA GLY A 91 1.15 -14.98 -0.83
C GLY A 91 0.34 -14.52 0.38
N VAL A 92 0.90 -13.57 1.08
CA VAL A 92 0.39 -13.03 2.35
C VAL A 92 0.17 -11.54 2.21
N HIS A 93 -1.01 -11.05 2.58
CA HIS A 93 -1.28 -9.62 2.71
C HIS A 93 -1.15 -9.19 4.16
N ILE A 94 -0.38 -8.14 4.41
CA ILE A 94 -0.18 -7.54 5.73
C ILE A 94 -0.64 -6.08 5.67
N ASP A 95 -1.72 -5.76 6.39
CA ASP A 95 -2.18 -4.38 6.52
C ASP A 95 -1.63 -3.75 7.80
N LEU A 96 -0.66 -2.86 7.65
CA LEU A 96 0.00 -2.20 8.78
C LEU A 96 -0.96 -1.34 9.62
N TYR A 97 -2.02 -0.81 9.03
CA TYR A 97 -3.02 -0.03 9.77
C TYR A 97 -3.60 -0.83 10.93
N ARG A 98 -3.88 -2.12 10.75
CA ARG A 98 -4.43 -2.98 11.81
C ARG A 98 -3.50 -3.07 13.01
N THR A 99 -2.20 -3.23 12.75
CA THR A 99 -1.18 -3.28 13.81
C THR A 99 -1.02 -1.92 14.50
N PHE A 100 -0.91 -0.84 13.73
CA PHE A 100 -0.71 0.50 14.30
C PHE A 100 -1.96 1.05 15.00
N SER A 101 -3.16 0.66 14.58
CA SER A 101 -4.42 1.03 15.24
C SER A 101 -4.73 0.20 16.50
N ASN A 102 -4.01 -0.91 16.71
CA ASN A 102 -4.14 -1.71 17.91
C ASN A 102 -3.56 -0.94 19.12
N ARG A 103 -4.43 -0.60 20.07
CA ARG A 103 -4.06 0.24 21.22
C ARG A 103 -3.00 -0.40 22.12
N SER A 104 -2.99 -1.71 22.24
CA SER A 104 -1.96 -2.41 23.02
C SER A 104 -0.60 -2.31 22.33
N MET A 105 -0.57 -2.47 21.03
CA MET A 105 0.66 -2.28 20.25
C MET A 105 1.15 -0.83 20.31
N GLN A 106 0.26 0.15 20.15
CA GLN A 106 0.58 1.57 20.27
C GLN A 106 1.27 1.90 21.60
N ILE A 107 0.73 1.39 22.73
CA ILE A 107 1.24 1.70 24.06
C ILE A 107 2.52 0.90 24.37
N TYR A 108 2.47 -0.42 24.24
CA TYR A 108 3.54 -1.29 24.74
C TYR A 108 4.69 -1.50 23.75
N ALA A 109 4.41 -1.51 22.45
CA ALA A 109 5.46 -1.69 21.45
C ALA A 109 6.03 -0.35 20.97
N PHE A 110 5.18 0.66 20.78
CA PHE A 110 5.58 1.95 20.19
C PHE A 110 5.64 3.11 21.20
N GLY A 111 5.46 2.83 22.51
CA GLY A 111 5.63 3.82 23.58
C GLY A 111 4.68 5.02 23.50
N HIS A 112 3.50 4.84 22.91
CA HIS A 112 2.48 5.89 22.73
C HIS A 112 3.00 7.12 21.95
N LYS A 113 3.90 6.91 20.97
CA LYS A 113 4.55 8.00 20.22
C LYS A 113 3.62 8.73 19.25
N TYR A 114 2.50 8.14 18.84
CA TYR A 114 1.50 8.73 17.95
C TYR A 114 0.11 8.64 18.57
N SER A 115 -0.78 9.57 18.24
CA SER A 115 -2.17 9.64 18.70
C SER A 115 -3.18 9.35 17.59
N GLU A 116 -2.80 9.62 16.34
CA GLU A 116 -3.60 9.35 15.15
C GLU A 116 -3.04 8.14 14.39
N PHE A 117 -3.95 7.37 13.77
CA PHE A 117 -3.60 6.13 13.06
C PHE A 117 -3.48 6.33 11.54
N THR A 118 -3.16 7.54 11.11
CA THR A 118 -2.88 7.85 9.69
C THR A 118 -1.44 7.49 9.35
N LEU A 119 -1.17 7.15 8.07
CA LEU A 119 0.21 6.90 7.60
C LEU A 119 1.12 8.08 7.93
N ASN A 120 0.64 9.32 7.75
CA ASN A 120 1.42 10.52 8.04
C ASN A 120 1.82 10.62 9.52
N ALA A 121 0.84 10.52 10.44
CA ALA A 121 1.10 10.64 11.86
C ALA A 121 2.00 9.52 12.40
N VAL A 122 1.83 8.30 11.92
CA VAL A 122 2.64 7.15 12.32
C VAL A 122 4.08 7.28 11.79
N SER A 123 4.25 7.63 10.52
CA SER A 123 5.59 7.77 9.92
C SER A 123 6.35 8.96 10.52
N GLU A 124 5.69 10.09 10.73
CA GLU A 124 6.31 11.25 11.39
C GLU A 124 6.80 10.89 12.80
N ALA A 125 5.97 10.20 13.58
CA ALA A 125 6.30 9.84 14.96
C ALA A 125 7.38 8.76 15.11
N LEU A 126 7.45 7.81 14.19
CA LEU A 126 8.33 6.64 14.31
C LEU A 126 9.61 6.75 13.49
N ILE A 127 9.54 7.30 12.28
CA ILE A 127 10.68 7.39 11.35
C ILE A 127 11.05 8.84 11.01
N ASN A 128 10.36 9.83 11.61
CA ASN A 128 10.58 11.25 11.40
C ASN A 128 10.48 11.68 9.91
N GLU A 129 9.54 11.05 9.20
CA GLU A 129 9.23 11.34 7.81
C GLU A 129 7.74 11.54 7.61
N SER A 130 7.34 12.36 6.63
CA SER A 130 5.96 12.73 6.38
C SER A 130 5.57 12.56 4.93
N LYS A 131 4.27 12.55 4.68
CA LYS A 131 3.71 12.60 3.33
C LYS A 131 4.10 13.89 2.61
N ILE A 132 4.19 13.81 1.30
CA ILE A 132 4.34 14.99 0.46
C ILE A 132 2.99 15.72 0.43
N GLU A 133 2.98 16.98 0.79
CA GLU A 133 1.80 17.82 0.68
C GLU A 133 1.79 18.55 -0.67
N PHE A 134 0.62 18.66 -1.27
CA PHE A 134 0.38 19.43 -2.48
C PHE A 134 -0.78 20.39 -2.27
N ASP A 135 -0.66 21.57 -2.86
CA ASP A 135 -1.76 22.52 -2.94
C ASP A 135 -2.78 22.03 -3.97
N GLY A 136 -4.02 21.73 -3.55
CA GLY A 136 -5.10 21.28 -4.42
C GLY A 136 -5.49 19.81 -4.27
N GLY A 137 -6.33 19.32 -5.19
CA GLY A 137 -6.79 17.93 -5.19
C GLY A 137 -5.79 16.98 -5.81
N ILE A 138 -5.56 15.81 -5.20
CA ILE A 138 -4.71 14.74 -5.76
C ILE A 138 -5.16 14.37 -7.19
N GLY A 139 -6.48 14.49 -7.47
CA GLY A 139 -7.05 14.21 -8.79
C GLY A 139 -6.55 15.12 -9.91
N ASP A 140 -6.08 16.32 -9.58
CA ASP A 140 -5.67 17.33 -10.56
C ASP A 140 -4.15 17.37 -10.78
N LEU A 141 -3.39 16.56 -10.03
CA LEU A 141 -1.95 16.51 -10.15
C LEU A 141 -1.49 16.00 -11.53
N PRO A 142 -0.45 16.61 -12.12
CA PRO A 142 0.26 16.05 -13.26
C PRO A 142 0.73 14.62 -12.98
N LEU A 143 0.84 13.78 -14.03
CA LEU A 143 1.06 12.34 -13.87
C LEU A 143 2.35 11.99 -13.11
N TYR A 144 3.45 12.71 -13.36
CA TYR A 144 4.70 12.47 -12.62
C TYR A 144 4.63 12.93 -11.17
N GLN A 145 3.88 13.99 -10.87
CA GLN A 145 3.67 14.40 -9.47
C GLN A 145 2.78 13.39 -8.73
N LEU A 146 1.76 12.85 -9.40
CA LEU A 146 0.94 11.76 -8.86
C LEU A 146 1.79 10.51 -8.60
N ALA A 147 2.67 10.13 -9.54
CA ALA A 147 3.60 9.02 -9.35
C ALA A 147 4.50 9.23 -8.14
N ARG A 148 5.05 10.44 -7.96
CA ARG A 148 5.87 10.82 -6.81
C ARG A 148 5.10 10.72 -5.49
N TYR A 149 3.86 11.20 -5.48
CA TYR A 149 2.99 11.08 -4.30
C TYR A 149 2.76 9.61 -3.93
N CYS A 150 2.30 8.78 -4.88
CA CYS A 150 2.05 7.36 -4.63
C CYS A 150 3.31 6.60 -4.21
N HIS A 151 4.46 6.90 -4.85
CA HIS A 151 5.74 6.31 -4.47
C HIS A 151 6.14 6.68 -3.04
N ASN A 152 5.97 7.95 -2.64
CA ASN A 152 6.29 8.38 -1.28
C ASN A 152 5.44 7.65 -0.23
N ASP A 153 4.13 7.51 -0.46
CA ASP A 153 3.24 6.77 0.45
C ASP A 153 3.65 5.30 0.59
N SER A 154 4.00 4.65 -0.52
CA SER A 154 4.50 3.28 -0.53
C SER A 154 5.86 3.16 0.16
N ARG A 155 6.76 4.12 -0.04
CA ARG A 155 8.07 4.18 0.62
C ARG A 155 7.91 4.31 2.14
N LEU A 156 7.08 5.25 2.61
CA LEU A 156 6.79 5.41 4.04
C LEU A 156 6.24 4.11 4.65
N THR A 157 5.32 3.45 3.95
CA THR A 157 4.76 2.15 4.38
C THR A 157 5.87 1.10 4.51
N PHE A 158 6.79 1.03 3.55
CA PHE A 158 7.91 0.11 3.57
C PHE A 158 8.91 0.44 4.70
N GLU A 159 9.29 1.71 4.87
CA GLU A 159 10.22 2.15 5.93
C GLU A 159 9.69 1.85 7.33
N LEU A 160 8.38 1.90 7.55
CA LEU A 160 7.76 1.50 8.82
C LEU A 160 8.03 0.03 9.16
N THR A 161 8.24 -0.85 8.19
CA THR A 161 8.59 -2.26 8.45
C THR A 161 10.02 -2.41 8.96
N HIS A 162 10.91 -1.46 8.63
CA HIS A 162 12.33 -1.45 9.04
C HIS A 162 12.60 -0.61 10.29
N PHE A 163 11.56 0.06 10.80
CA PHE A 163 11.69 0.87 12.02
C PHE A 163 12.28 0.07 13.17
N SER A 164 13.28 0.67 13.86
CA SER A 164 13.89 0.12 15.10
C SER A 164 14.34 -1.33 14.94
N ASP A 165 15.16 -1.59 13.93
CA ASP A 165 15.71 -2.91 13.63
C ASP A 165 14.62 -3.96 13.38
N ASP A 166 13.73 -3.67 12.43
CA ASP A 166 12.59 -4.51 12.01
C ASP A 166 11.64 -4.89 13.16
N LEU A 167 11.50 -4.02 14.16
CA LEU A 167 10.68 -4.27 15.36
C LEU A 167 9.27 -4.75 15.01
N LEU A 168 8.62 -4.08 14.05
CA LEU A 168 7.26 -4.43 13.62
C LEU A 168 7.19 -5.87 13.10
N MET A 169 8.06 -6.22 12.15
CA MET A 169 8.07 -7.56 11.54
C MET A 169 8.44 -8.64 12.56
N LYS A 170 9.39 -8.36 13.46
CA LYS A 170 9.73 -9.26 14.57
C LYS A 170 8.55 -9.50 15.49
N LEU A 171 7.78 -8.45 15.83
CA LEU A 171 6.58 -8.57 16.66
C LEU A 171 5.50 -9.42 15.98
N LEU A 172 5.20 -9.17 14.70
CA LEU A 172 4.22 -9.97 13.95
C LEU A 172 4.61 -11.45 13.93
N VAL A 173 5.88 -11.76 13.68
CA VAL A 173 6.38 -13.15 13.70
C VAL A 173 6.27 -13.78 15.09
N VAL A 174 6.62 -13.06 16.14
CA VAL A 174 6.54 -13.57 17.52
C VAL A 174 5.07 -13.84 17.90
N VAL A 175 4.18 -12.88 17.65
CA VAL A 175 2.74 -13.04 17.99
C VAL A 175 2.12 -14.17 17.18
N SER A 176 2.42 -14.29 15.88
CA SER A 176 1.99 -15.41 15.04
C SER A 176 2.42 -16.77 15.62
N ARG A 177 3.68 -16.91 16.01
CA ARG A 177 4.22 -18.15 16.58
C ARG A 177 3.62 -18.47 17.95
N VAL A 178 3.51 -17.50 18.84
CA VAL A 178 2.94 -17.69 20.18
C VAL A 178 1.44 -17.97 20.09
N GLY A 179 0.73 -17.22 19.25
CA GLY A 179 -0.71 -17.38 19.02
C GLY A 179 -1.06 -18.61 18.18
N ARG A 180 -0.08 -19.24 17.50
CA ARG A 180 -0.29 -20.33 16.55
C ARG A 180 -1.30 -19.97 15.46
N MET A 181 -1.22 -18.76 14.96
CA MET A 181 -2.08 -18.22 13.91
C MET A 181 -1.24 -17.76 12.71
N PRO A 182 -1.81 -17.71 11.49
CA PRO A 182 -1.16 -17.13 10.34
C PRO A 182 -0.75 -15.67 10.59
N ILE A 183 0.29 -15.19 9.88
CA ILE A 183 0.82 -13.84 10.11
C ILE A 183 -0.15 -12.74 9.63
N ASP A 184 -0.94 -13.02 8.62
CA ASP A 184 -2.02 -12.16 8.12
C ASP A 184 -3.20 -12.00 9.10
N ASP A 185 -3.40 -12.98 10.00
CA ASP A 185 -4.39 -12.87 11.09
C ASP A 185 -3.88 -12.03 12.28
N VAL A 186 -2.57 -11.76 12.32
CA VAL A 186 -1.93 -10.98 13.40
C VAL A 186 -1.89 -9.50 13.07
N SER A 187 -1.80 -9.18 11.79
CA SER A 187 -1.70 -7.80 11.29
C SER A 187 -3.01 -7.04 11.38
#